data_b6c7a8951023000afaf3e8a1169ad12d
#
_entry.id   b6c7a8951023000afaf3e8a1169ad12d
#
_cell.length_a   1.000
_cell.length_b   1.000
_cell.length_c   1.000
_cell.angle_alpha   90.00
_cell.angle_beta   90.00
_cell.angle_gamma   90.00
#
_symmetry.space_group_name_H-M   'P 1'
#
loop_
_entity.id
_entity.type
_entity.pdbx_description
1 polymer ?
#
loop_
_entity_poly.entity_id
_entity_poly.type
_entity_poly.pdbx_seq_one_letter_code
_entity_poly.pdbx_strand_id
1 'polypeptide(L)'
;MEQYEKQIELDAAHTLNVFGDYDKHLKRIEKILQVTIVDRNGSVRIRGLKRHVEQAADVLQRLQELSERGNLIQEQNVEYAIEMSMEDNTDALLEIDGDLICHTVSGKPIKPKTLGQKQYVDAIRDNMIVFGMGPAGTGKTYLAMAMAITAFKNNEVERIILTRPAIEAGEKPVSYTHLGLVLA
;
A
#
# COMPACT_ATOMS: atom_id res chain seq x y z
N MET A 1 2.64 -21.94 -27.80
CA MET A 1 2.16 -21.62 -26.45
C MET A 1 0.73 -21.19 -26.57
N GLU A 2 -0.17 -21.89 -25.93
CA GLU A 2 -1.60 -21.51 -25.90
C GLU A 2 -1.74 -20.15 -25.20
N GLN A 3 -2.20 -19.15 -25.94
CA GLN A 3 -2.57 -17.86 -25.35
C GLN A 3 -3.95 -17.99 -24.72
N TYR A 4 -4.01 -17.80 -23.42
CA TYR A 4 -5.25 -17.75 -22.67
C TYR A 4 -5.80 -16.31 -22.69
N GLU A 5 -7.11 -16.17 -22.87
CA GLU A 5 -7.81 -14.88 -22.82
C GLU A 5 -8.91 -14.94 -21.76
N LYS A 6 -8.99 -13.91 -20.93
CA LYS A 6 -10.07 -13.69 -19.98
C LYS A 6 -10.66 -12.31 -20.19
N GLN A 7 -11.97 -12.22 -20.09
CA GLN A 7 -12.69 -10.96 -20.14
C GLN A 7 -13.27 -10.69 -18.74
N ILE A 8 -13.08 -9.47 -18.27
CA ILE A 8 -13.66 -8.94 -17.02
C ILE A 8 -14.40 -7.65 -17.34
N GLU A 9 -15.37 -7.31 -16.52
CA GLU A 9 -16.07 -6.04 -16.60
C GLU A 9 -15.61 -5.15 -15.45
N LEU A 10 -15.24 -3.92 -15.76
CA LEU A 10 -14.92 -2.87 -14.80
C LEU A 10 -15.96 -1.77 -14.89
N ASP A 11 -16.36 -1.23 -13.73
CA ASP A 11 -17.29 -0.12 -13.70
C ASP A 11 -16.65 1.12 -14.33
N ALA A 12 -17.34 1.71 -15.31
CA ALA A 12 -16.88 2.88 -16.03
C ALA A 12 -16.61 4.08 -15.11
N ALA A 13 -17.30 4.19 -13.98
CA ALA A 13 -17.11 5.24 -12.99
C ALA A 13 -15.74 5.18 -12.32
N HIS A 14 -15.15 3.97 -12.21
CA HIS A 14 -13.87 3.72 -11.53
C HIS A 14 -12.70 3.49 -12.48
N THR A 15 -12.98 3.26 -13.76
CA THR A 15 -11.97 2.89 -14.78
C THR A 15 -10.81 3.88 -14.84
N LEU A 16 -11.07 5.19 -14.86
CA LEU A 16 -10.01 6.21 -14.89
C LEU A 16 -9.10 6.15 -13.66
N ASN A 17 -9.67 5.92 -12.49
CA ASN A 17 -8.90 5.81 -11.25
C ASN A 17 -8.06 4.52 -11.22
N VAL A 18 -8.61 3.41 -11.67
CA VAL A 18 -7.91 2.11 -11.75
C VAL A 18 -6.79 2.15 -12.81
N PHE A 19 -7.05 2.69 -13.99
CA PHE A 19 -6.06 2.73 -15.07
C PHE A 19 -4.98 3.79 -14.86
N GLY A 20 -5.34 4.87 -14.14
CA GLY A 20 -4.48 6.02 -13.90
C GLY A 20 -4.28 6.88 -15.15
N ASP A 21 -3.65 8.05 -14.96
CA ASP A 21 -3.38 8.96 -16.06
C ASP A 21 -2.59 8.28 -17.19
N TYR A 22 -3.08 8.38 -18.42
CA TYR A 22 -2.46 7.77 -19.62
C TYR A 22 -2.24 6.26 -19.49
N ASP A 23 -3.12 5.54 -18.79
CA ASP A 23 -3.07 4.10 -18.54
C ASP A 23 -1.77 3.64 -17.86
N LYS A 24 -1.17 4.49 -17.04
CA LYS A 24 0.12 4.18 -16.39
C LYS A 24 0.05 2.94 -15.50
N HIS A 25 -1.07 2.71 -14.82
CA HIS A 25 -1.28 1.55 -13.96
C HIS A 25 -1.44 0.27 -14.81
N LEU A 26 -2.23 0.33 -15.89
CA LEU A 26 -2.36 -0.79 -16.83
C LEU A 26 -1.01 -1.19 -17.42
N LYS A 27 -0.26 -0.22 -17.94
CA LYS A 27 1.08 -0.47 -18.50
C LYS A 27 2.03 -1.09 -17.49
N ARG A 28 1.90 -0.72 -16.22
CA ARG A 28 2.68 -1.32 -15.13
C ARG A 28 2.30 -2.77 -14.90
N ILE A 29 1.00 -3.08 -14.84
CA ILE A 29 0.47 -4.44 -14.70
C ILE A 29 0.90 -5.31 -15.88
N GLU A 30 0.72 -4.83 -17.13
CA GLU A 30 1.13 -5.53 -18.35
C GLU A 30 2.62 -5.90 -18.32
N LYS A 31 3.46 -4.94 -17.94
CA LYS A 31 4.91 -5.12 -17.91
C LYS A 31 5.35 -6.15 -16.87
N ILE A 32 4.79 -6.11 -15.66
CA ILE A 32 5.21 -7.00 -14.56
C ILE A 32 4.64 -8.40 -14.76
N LEU A 33 3.34 -8.52 -15.08
CA LEU A 33 2.67 -9.81 -15.23
C LEU A 33 2.79 -10.38 -16.66
N GLN A 34 3.48 -9.67 -17.58
CA GLN A 34 3.68 -10.12 -18.97
C GLN A 34 2.37 -10.50 -19.67
N VAL A 35 1.37 -9.66 -19.53
CA VAL A 35 0.06 -9.79 -20.18
C VAL A 35 -0.19 -8.61 -21.12
N THR A 36 -1.17 -8.75 -22.00
CA THR A 36 -1.70 -7.64 -22.79
C THR A 36 -3.12 -7.35 -22.34
N ILE A 37 -3.41 -6.09 -22.03
CA ILE A 37 -4.70 -5.66 -21.53
C ILE A 37 -5.31 -4.66 -22.52
N VAL A 38 -6.52 -4.93 -22.96
CA VAL A 38 -7.24 -4.07 -23.90
C VAL A 38 -8.62 -3.74 -23.32
N ASP A 39 -8.85 -2.46 -23.07
CA ASP A 39 -10.17 -1.98 -22.68
C ASP A 39 -11.03 -1.62 -23.89
N ARG A 40 -12.30 -1.99 -23.85
CA ARG A 40 -13.35 -1.54 -24.77
C ARG A 40 -14.61 -1.20 -23.97
N ASN A 41 -14.69 0.07 -23.55
CA ASN A 41 -15.86 0.61 -22.84
C ASN A 41 -16.20 -0.14 -21.54
N GLY A 42 -15.22 -0.42 -20.70
CA GLY A 42 -15.39 -1.13 -19.43
C GLY A 42 -15.30 -2.66 -19.55
N SER A 43 -15.28 -3.21 -20.78
CA SER A 43 -15.01 -4.62 -21.02
C SER A 43 -13.52 -4.82 -21.27
N VAL A 44 -12.82 -5.29 -20.24
CA VAL A 44 -11.37 -5.45 -20.25
C VAL A 44 -11.01 -6.87 -20.63
N ARG A 45 -10.22 -7.03 -21.71
CA ARG A 45 -9.69 -8.30 -22.17
C ARG A 45 -8.23 -8.43 -21.80
N ILE A 46 -7.87 -9.52 -21.16
CA ILE A 46 -6.52 -9.82 -20.70
C ILE A 46 -6.04 -11.07 -21.45
N ARG A 47 -4.87 -10.98 -22.06
CA ARG A 47 -4.24 -12.07 -22.86
C ARG A 47 -2.84 -12.37 -22.35
N GLY A 48 -2.50 -13.65 -22.27
CA GLY A 48 -1.16 -14.10 -21.84
C GLY A 48 -1.13 -15.55 -21.40
N LEU A 49 -0.19 -15.89 -20.55
CA LEU A 49 -0.17 -17.19 -19.87
C LEU A 49 -1.33 -17.24 -18.85
N LYS A 50 -2.01 -18.38 -18.75
CA LYS A 50 -3.20 -18.53 -17.91
C LYS A 50 -3.00 -17.99 -16.49
N ARG A 51 -1.91 -18.37 -15.81
CA ARG A 51 -1.60 -17.90 -14.46
C ARG A 51 -1.50 -16.37 -14.40
N HIS A 52 -0.76 -15.77 -15.31
CA HIS A 52 -0.57 -14.31 -15.33
C HIS A 52 -1.86 -13.55 -15.66
N VAL A 53 -2.72 -14.13 -16.51
CA VAL A 53 -4.04 -13.57 -16.84
C VAL A 53 -4.96 -13.58 -15.62
N GLU A 54 -4.97 -14.68 -14.86
CA GLU A 54 -5.77 -14.77 -13.63
C GLU A 54 -5.26 -13.76 -12.58
N GLN A 55 -3.95 -13.63 -12.40
CA GLN A 55 -3.33 -12.65 -11.51
C GLN A 55 -3.69 -11.21 -11.92
N ALA A 56 -3.59 -10.88 -13.21
CA ALA A 56 -3.94 -9.56 -13.71
C ALA A 56 -5.44 -9.24 -13.52
N ALA A 57 -6.32 -10.22 -13.73
CA ALA A 57 -7.75 -10.07 -13.49
C ALA A 57 -8.04 -9.77 -12.01
N ASP A 58 -7.42 -10.52 -11.10
CA ASP A 58 -7.56 -10.32 -9.66
C ASP A 58 -7.05 -8.94 -9.24
N VAL A 59 -5.87 -8.52 -9.71
CA VAL A 59 -5.32 -7.17 -9.46
C VAL A 59 -6.30 -6.08 -9.87
N LEU A 60 -6.86 -6.14 -11.07
CA LEU A 60 -7.79 -5.13 -11.58
C LEU A 60 -9.10 -5.08 -10.78
N GLN A 61 -9.66 -6.22 -10.40
CA GLN A 61 -10.87 -6.28 -9.59
C GLN A 61 -10.65 -5.66 -8.21
N ARG A 62 -9.52 -5.93 -7.56
CA ARG A 62 -9.19 -5.36 -6.26
C ARG A 62 -8.94 -3.87 -6.30
N LEU A 63 -8.26 -3.39 -7.35
CA LEU A 63 -8.08 -1.96 -7.54
C LEU A 63 -9.43 -1.26 -7.76
N GLN A 64 -10.38 -1.91 -8.43
CA GLN A 64 -11.74 -1.40 -8.54
C GLN A 64 -12.42 -1.33 -7.17
N GLU A 65 -12.39 -2.39 -6.37
CA GLU A 65 -12.97 -2.40 -5.02
C GLU A 65 -12.37 -1.29 -4.13
N LEU A 66 -11.05 -1.06 -4.21
CA LEU A 66 -10.42 0.07 -3.53
C LEU A 66 -10.95 1.42 -4.02
N SER A 67 -11.15 1.57 -5.34
CA SER A 67 -11.71 2.77 -5.94
C SER A 67 -13.17 2.99 -5.52
N GLU A 68 -13.99 1.95 -5.44
CA GLU A 68 -15.38 1.98 -4.98
C GLU A 68 -15.51 2.44 -3.52
N ARG A 69 -14.50 2.14 -2.69
CA ARG A 69 -14.39 2.64 -1.32
C ARG A 69 -13.93 4.10 -1.23
N GLY A 70 -13.80 4.79 -2.36
CA GLY A 70 -13.42 6.20 -2.43
C GLY A 70 -11.91 6.45 -2.37
N ASN A 71 -11.07 5.43 -2.53
CA ASN A 71 -9.62 5.60 -2.54
C ASN A 71 -9.13 6.08 -3.92
N LEU A 72 -8.19 7.02 -3.90
CA LEU A 72 -7.41 7.35 -5.08
C LEU A 72 -6.31 6.31 -5.27
N ILE A 73 -6.35 5.59 -6.40
CA ILE A 73 -5.36 4.56 -6.70
C ILE A 73 -4.02 5.22 -7.03
N GLN A 74 -2.99 4.86 -6.27
CA GLN A 74 -1.61 5.30 -6.44
C GLN A 74 -0.75 4.15 -6.95
N GLU A 75 0.41 4.46 -7.51
CA GLU A 75 1.36 3.45 -8.02
C GLU A 75 1.73 2.40 -6.96
N GLN A 76 1.86 2.82 -5.70
CA GLN A 76 2.10 1.92 -4.57
C GLN A 76 0.97 0.89 -4.35
N ASN A 77 -0.30 1.28 -4.58
CA ASN A 77 -1.42 0.35 -4.49
C ASN A 77 -1.35 -0.71 -5.60
N VAL A 78 -0.95 -0.29 -6.80
CA VAL A 78 -0.80 -1.19 -7.97
C VAL A 78 0.34 -2.18 -7.74
N GLU A 79 1.52 -1.71 -7.33
CA GLU A 79 2.66 -2.58 -7.04
C GLU A 79 2.32 -3.59 -5.96
N TYR A 80 1.69 -3.13 -4.89
CA TYR A 80 1.28 -4.00 -3.81
C TYR A 80 0.22 -5.04 -4.24
N ALA A 81 -0.78 -4.64 -5.04
CA ALA A 81 -1.78 -5.57 -5.58
C ALA A 81 -1.13 -6.66 -6.45
N ILE A 82 -0.12 -6.29 -7.25
CA ILE A 82 0.64 -7.23 -8.07
C ILE A 82 1.43 -8.21 -7.20
N GLU A 83 2.17 -7.72 -6.19
CA GLU A 83 2.93 -8.56 -5.26
C GLU A 83 2.00 -9.58 -4.56
N MET A 84 0.87 -9.11 -4.06
CA MET A 84 -0.12 -9.97 -3.40
C MET A 84 -0.70 -11.05 -4.32
N SER A 85 -0.97 -10.71 -5.59
CA SER A 85 -1.46 -11.67 -6.57
C SER A 85 -0.44 -12.77 -6.89
N MET A 86 0.85 -12.48 -6.72
CA MET A 86 1.93 -13.45 -6.91
C MET A 86 2.07 -14.41 -5.72
N GLU A 87 1.71 -13.98 -4.51
CA GLU A 87 1.83 -14.74 -3.26
C GLU A 87 0.57 -15.54 -2.88
N ASP A 88 -0.47 -15.55 -3.71
CA ASP A 88 -1.81 -16.13 -3.45
C ASP A 88 -2.51 -15.57 -2.18
N ASN A 89 -2.09 -14.41 -1.69
CA ASN A 89 -2.60 -13.79 -0.45
C ASN A 89 -3.43 -12.53 -0.73
N THR A 90 -4.56 -12.76 -1.34
CA THR A 90 -5.37 -11.72 -1.99
C THR A 90 -6.28 -10.92 -1.06
N ASP A 91 -6.63 -11.42 0.12
CA ASP A 91 -7.56 -10.74 1.04
C ASP A 91 -6.91 -9.63 1.88
N ALA A 92 -5.57 -9.65 2.00
CA ALA A 92 -4.81 -8.69 2.81
C ALA A 92 -4.96 -7.21 2.36
N LEU A 93 -5.25 -6.96 1.08
CA LEU A 93 -5.45 -5.59 0.56
C LEU A 93 -6.70 -4.92 1.14
N LEU A 94 -7.78 -5.68 1.27
CA LEU A 94 -9.04 -5.16 1.79
C LEU A 94 -8.98 -4.93 3.31
N GLU A 95 -8.24 -5.77 4.02
CA GLU A 95 -7.98 -5.61 5.46
C GLU A 95 -7.13 -4.38 5.74
N ILE A 96 -6.12 -4.11 4.90
CA ILE A 96 -5.25 -2.94 5.02
C ILE A 96 -6.04 -1.66 4.82
N ASP A 97 -6.95 -1.62 3.85
CA ASP A 97 -7.74 -0.41 3.57
C ASP A 97 -8.70 -0.05 4.71
N GLY A 98 -9.17 -1.03 5.45
CA GLY A 98 -10.02 -0.84 6.63
C GLY A 98 -9.26 -0.33 7.87
N ASP A 99 -7.93 -0.40 7.90
CA ASP A 99 -7.12 -0.11 9.08
C ASP A 99 -6.79 1.38 9.21
N LEU A 100 -7.76 2.15 9.68
CA LEU A 100 -7.58 3.57 9.94
C LEU A 100 -6.81 3.80 11.26
N ILE A 101 -5.63 4.43 11.18
CA ILE A 101 -4.85 4.82 12.36
C ILE A 101 -5.38 6.15 12.93
N CYS A 102 -5.39 7.20 12.11
CA CYS A 102 -5.91 8.52 12.48
C CYS A 102 -6.17 9.38 11.24
N HIS A 103 -6.60 10.63 11.45
CA HIS A 103 -6.71 11.63 10.40
C HIS A 103 -5.66 12.73 10.57
N THR A 104 -5.16 13.25 9.47
CA THR A 104 -4.34 14.47 9.46
C THR A 104 -5.17 15.67 9.90
N VAL A 105 -4.52 16.80 10.17
CA VAL A 105 -5.20 18.07 10.45
C VAL A 105 -6.13 18.51 9.31
N SER A 106 -5.80 18.15 8.06
CA SER A 106 -6.62 18.41 6.88
C SER A 106 -7.72 17.37 6.63
N GLY A 107 -7.95 16.44 7.58
CA GLY A 107 -8.99 15.41 7.49
C GLY A 107 -8.63 14.20 6.62
N LYS A 108 -7.40 14.11 6.09
CA LYS A 108 -6.99 12.95 5.29
C LYS A 108 -6.72 11.74 6.19
N PRO A 109 -7.24 10.54 5.87
CA PRO A 109 -6.99 9.33 6.64
C PRO A 109 -5.52 8.90 6.53
N ILE A 110 -4.95 8.47 7.65
CA ILE A 110 -3.65 7.81 7.72
C ILE A 110 -3.90 6.33 8.00
N LYS A 111 -3.48 5.49 7.08
CA LYS A 111 -3.61 4.03 7.15
C LYS A 111 -2.41 3.36 6.51
N PRO A 112 -2.11 2.09 6.86
CA PRO A 112 -1.11 1.31 6.14
C PRO A 112 -1.44 1.27 4.64
N LYS A 113 -0.43 1.20 3.79
CA LYS A 113 -0.59 1.09 2.33
C LYS A 113 -0.03 -0.21 1.77
N THR A 114 0.74 -0.94 2.57
CA THR A 114 1.36 -2.21 2.20
C THR A 114 1.26 -3.20 3.36
N LEU A 115 1.42 -4.50 3.08
CA LEU A 115 1.39 -5.54 4.10
C LEU A 115 2.47 -5.32 5.17
N GLY A 116 3.70 -4.98 4.76
CA GLY A 116 4.77 -4.68 5.70
C GLY A 116 4.46 -3.48 6.61
N GLN A 117 3.76 -2.47 6.09
CA GLN A 117 3.27 -1.36 6.91
C GLN A 117 2.15 -1.79 7.86
N LYS A 118 1.24 -2.66 7.42
CA LYS A 118 0.18 -3.24 8.26
C LYS A 118 0.79 -4.06 9.39
N GLN A 119 1.70 -4.98 9.08
CA GLN A 119 2.42 -5.77 10.08
C GLN A 119 3.18 -4.89 11.09
N TYR A 120 3.78 -3.79 10.62
CA TYR A 120 4.46 -2.84 11.49
C TYR A 120 3.49 -2.11 12.43
N VAL A 121 2.33 -1.68 11.93
CA VAL A 121 1.29 -1.03 12.72
C VAL A 121 0.71 -2.01 13.76
N ASP A 122 0.43 -3.25 13.37
CA ASP A 122 -0.07 -4.28 14.28
C ASP A 122 0.97 -4.62 15.34
N ALA A 123 2.25 -4.74 14.95
CA ALA A 123 3.34 -4.95 15.91
C ALA A 123 3.41 -3.82 16.96
N ILE A 124 3.19 -2.56 16.56
CA ILE A 124 3.16 -1.42 17.50
C ILE A 124 1.95 -1.51 18.45
N ARG A 125 0.82 -2.02 18.00
CA ARG A 125 -0.38 -2.20 18.86
C ARG A 125 -0.18 -3.28 19.91
N ASP A 126 0.48 -4.36 19.53
CA ASP A 126 0.52 -5.59 20.33
C ASP A 126 1.78 -5.71 21.20
N ASN A 127 2.80 -4.88 20.98
CA ASN A 127 4.09 -5.02 21.66
C ASN A 127 4.58 -3.70 22.27
N MET A 128 5.23 -3.81 23.44
CA MET A 128 5.84 -2.68 24.14
C MET A 128 7.05 -2.09 23.41
N ILE A 129 7.81 -2.93 22.69
CA ILE A 129 9.03 -2.52 21.99
C ILE A 129 8.97 -3.10 20.57
N VAL A 130 9.11 -2.23 19.57
CA VAL A 130 9.07 -2.61 18.14
C VAL A 130 10.26 -2.03 17.39
N PHE A 131 10.95 -2.86 16.62
CA PHE A 131 12.03 -2.44 15.74
C PHE A 131 11.55 -2.42 14.29
N GLY A 132 11.42 -1.22 13.71
CA GLY A 132 11.07 -1.06 12.30
C GLY A 132 12.32 -1.04 11.42
N MET A 133 12.64 -2.15 10.74
CA MET A 133 13.75 -2.23 9.79
C MET A 133 13.23 -2.17 8.35
N GLY A 134 14.01 -1.54 7.47
CA GLY A 134 13.67 -1.47 6.04
C GLY A 134 14.29 -0.24 5.35
N PRO A 135 14.18 -0.16 4.01
CA PRO A 135 14.74 0.94 3.21
C PRO A 135 14.23 2.32 3.62
N ALA A 136 14.97 3.36 3.24
CA ALA A 136 14.52 4.75 3.41
C ALA A 136 13.23 5.00 2.59
N GLY A 137 12.37 5.88 3.10
CA GLY A 137 11.13 6.26 2.39
C GLY A 137 9.95 5.30 2.53
N THR A 138 10.09 4.16 3.21
CA THR A 138 8.99 3.18 3.41
C THR A 138 7.94 3.58 4.46
N GLY A 139 7.99 4.79 4.99
CA GLY A 139 6.98 5.30 5.92
C GLY A 139 7.12 4.88 7.39
N LYS A 140 8.20 4.19 7.79
CA LYS A 140 8.39 3.70 9.19
C LYS A 140 8.17 4.78 10.24
N THR A 141 8.91 5.87 10.16
CA THR A 141 8.81 6.99 11.11
C THR A 141 7.43 7.66 11.05
N TYR A 142 6.87 7.80 9.85
CA TYR A 142 5.56 8.41 9.66
C TYR A 142 4.46 7.61 10.36
N LEU A 143 4.44 6.30 10.18
CA LEU A 143 3.46 5.41 10.81
C LEU A 143 3.68 5.33 12.33
N ALA A 144 4.93 5.25 12.81
CA ALA A 144 5.23 5.28 14.22
C ALA A 144 4.72 6.56 14.90
N MET A 145 4.92 7.73 14.26
CA MET A 145 4.38 8.99 14.77
C MET A 145 2.86 9.04 14.75
N ALA A 146 2.22 8.52 13.71
CA ALA A 146 0.76 8.44 13.65
C ALA A 146 0.20 7.58 14.79
N MET A 147 0.82 6.42 15.06
CA MET A 147 0.46 5.54 16.17
C MET A 147 0.67 6.21 17.53
N ALA A 148 1.83 6.87 17.72
CA ALA A 148 2.13 7.59 18.95
C ALA A 148 1.12 8.72 19.25
N ILE A 149 0.77 9.49 18.20
CA ILE A 149 -0.23 10.56 18.34
C ILE A 149 -1.61 9.98 18.66
N THR A 150 -1.95 8.83 18.10
CA THR A 150 -3.22 8.15 18.37
C THR A 150 -3.26 7.68 19.83
N ALA A 151 -2.22 7.00 20.29
CA ALA A 151 -2.11 6.56 21.70
C ALA A 151 -2.17 7.73 22.67
N PHE A 152 -1.51 8.85 22.36
CA PHE A 152 -1.56 10.06 23.17
C PHE A 152 -2.97 10.69 23.21
N LYS A 153 -3.65 10.78 22.06
CA LYS A 153 -5.03 11.29 22.00
C LYS A 153 -6.03 10.42 22.75
N ASN A 154 -5.80 9.12 22.77
CA ASN A 154 -6.63 8.16 23.49
C ASN A 154 -6.29 8.08 24.99
N ASN A 155 -5.33 8.87 25.48
CA ASN A 155 -4.81 8.82 26.87
C ASN A 155 -4.24 7.44 27.27
N GLU A 156 -3.73 6.70 26.29
CA GLU A 156 -3.03 5.42 26.52
C GLU A 156 -1.59 5.66 27.02
N VAL A 157 -1.03 6.84 26.70
CA VAL A 157 0.29 7.29 27.12
C VAL A 157 0.23 8.76 27.58
N GLU A 158 1.06 9.12 28.55
CA GLU A 158 1.11 10.49 29.10
C GLU A 158 1.97 11.45 28.27
N ARG A 159 2.93 10.93 27.54
CA ARG A 159 3.87 11.73 26.74
C ARG A 159 4.44 10.95 25.57
N ILE A 160 4.90 11.68 24.56
CA ILE A 160 5.63 11.14 23.41
C ILE A 160 7.09 11.62 23.54
N ILE A 161 8.04 10.69 23.54
CA ILE A 161 9.47 11.01 23.54
C ILE A 161 10.03 10.62 22.17
N LEU A 162 10.56 11.62 21.46
CA LEU A 162 11.20 11.43 20.17
C LEU A 162 12.70 11.60 20.32
N THR A 163 13.47 10.55 20.04
CA THR A 163 14.92 10.58 20.14
C THR A 163 15.55 10.34 18.78
N ARG A 164 16.66 11.01 18.54
CA ARG A 164 17.52 10.80 17.36
C ARG A 164 18.98 10.80 17.83
N PRO A 165 19.81 9.86 17.37
CA PRO A 165 21.24 9.91 17.64
C PRO A 165 21.83 11.24 17.19
N ALA A 166 22.68 11.87 18.00
CA ALA A 166 23.42 13.04 17.63
C ALA A 166 24.46 12.64 16.55
N ILE A 167 24.53 13.43 15.48
CA ILE A 167 25.55 13.26 14.45
C ILE A 167 26.72 14.14 14.87
N GLU A 168 27.94 13.58 14.93
CA GLU A 168 29.14 14.38 15.12
C GLU A 168 29.37 15.33 13.93
N ALA A 169 29.84 16.54 14.22
CA ALA A 169 30.11 17.56 13.21
C ALA A 169 31.17 17.04 12.24
N GLY A 170 30.79 16.79 10.98
CA GLY A 170 31.67 16.29 9.92
C GLY A 170 31.25 14.95 9.29
N GLU A 171 30.35 14.19 9.88
CA GLU A 171 29.77 13.02 9.24
C GLU A 171 28.70 13.41 8.22
N LYS A 172 28.81 12.88 6.99
CA LYS A 172 27.74 13.04 6.00
C LYS A 172 26.49 12.33 6.53
N PRO A 173 25.30 12.97 6.43
CA PRO A 173 24.07 12.33 6.85
C PRO A 173 23.83 11.10 5.97
N VAL A 174 24.22 9.93 6.46
CA VAL A 174 23.74 8.66 5.92
C VAL A 174 22.26 8.63 6.26
N SER A 175 21.41 8.25 5.30
CA SER A 175 19.96 8.11 5.54
C SER A 175 19.75 7.18 6.73
N TYR A 176 19.47 7.75 7.92
CA TYR A 176 19.25 6.97 9.12
C TYR A 176 17.90 6.28 9.02
N THR A 177 17.95 4.98 8.85
CA THR A 177 16.77 4.11 8.82
C THR A 177 16.25 3.76 10.22
N HIS A 178 16.90 4.27 11.28
CA HIS A 178 16.57 3.93 12.66
C HIS A 178 16.18 5.17 13.45
N LEU A 179 14.88 5.34 13.64
CA LEU A 179 14.32 6.24 14.64
C LEU A 179 13.77 5.38 15.77
N GLY A 180 14.31 5.53 16.98
CA GLY A 180 13.71 4.93 18.17
C GLY A 180 12.53 5.80 18.63
N LEU A 181 11.35 5.24 18.72
CA LEU A 181 10.19 5.83 19.35
C LEU A 181 9.95 5.08 20.66
N VAL A 182 9.99 5.79 21.77
CA VAL A 182 9.61 5.25 23.08
C VAL A 182 8.31 5.93 23.49
N LEU A 183 7.27 5.14 23.72
CA LEU A 183 6.02 5.58 24.31
C LEU A 183 6.07 5.32 25.82
N ALA A 184 5.83 6.32 26.62
CA ALA A 184 5.78 6.24 28.07
C ALA A 184 4.50 6.90 28.63
#